data_65a56e2af4190dcf03ec768646cf7d62
#
_entry.id   65a56e2af4190dcf03ec768646cf7d62
#
_cell.length_a   1.000
_cell.length_b   1.000
_cell.length_c   1.000
_cell.angle_alpha   90.00
_cell.angle_beta   90.00
_cell.angle_gamma   90.00
#
_symmetry.space_group_name_H-M   'P 1'
#
loop_
_entity.id
_entity.type
_entity.pdbx_description
1 polymer ?
#
loop_
_entity_poly.entity_id
_entity_poly.type
_entity_poly.pdbx_seq_one_letter_code
_entity_poly.pdbx_strand_id
1 'polypeptide(L)' 'MASILPFIRNKSDFDDGATRIMGEAFDAACVGLQDTGQRALVREIIAKRIIEAAKKGERDPVRLRNAGLAASGYD' A
#
# COMPACT_ATOMS: atom_id res chain seq x y z
N MET A 1 -14.05 1.27 -1.04
CA MET A 1 -12.81 0.86 -0.37
C MET A 1 -11.75 0.51 -1.39
N ALA A 2 -10.54 0.98 -1.15
CA ALA A 2 -9.42 0.61 -2.01
C ALA A 2 -8.96 -0.80 -1.69
N SER A 3 -8.47 -1.52 -2.70
CA SER A 3 -7.93 -2.85 -2.52
C SER A 3 -6.55 -2.92 -3.14
N ILE A 4 -5.61 -3.53 -2.43
CA ILE A 4 -4.26 -3.72 -2.94
C ILE A 4 -4.15 -4.98 -3.80
N LEU A 5 -5.15 -5.87 -3.75
CA LEU A 5 -5.09 -7.15 -4.45
C LEU A 5 -4.78 -7.03 -5.94
N PRO A 6 -5.38 -6.08 -6.69
CA PRO A 6 -5.08 -5.97 -8.12
C PRO A 6 -3.62 -5.65 -8.42
N PHE A 7 -2.88 -5.13 -7.45
CA PHE A 7 -1.49 -4.73 -7.63
C PHE A 7 -0.50 -5.83 -7.25
N ILE A 8 -0.98 -6.89 -6.61
CA ILE A 8 -0.12 -8.01 -6.24
C ILE A 8 -0.05 -8.99 -7.41
N ARG A 9 1.13 -9.09 -8.01
CA ARG A 9 1.32 -9.95 -9.18
C ARG A 9 1.41 -11.42 -8.81
N ASN A 10 2.06 -11.71 -7.70
CA ASN A 10 2.28 -13.09 -7.26
C ASN A 10 1.74 -13.25 -5.85
N LYS A 11 0.55 -13.82 -5.76
CA LYS A 11 -0.12 -13.99 -4.47
C LYS A 11 0.59 -14.96 -3.54
N SER A 12 1.44 -15.82 -4.09
CA SER A 12 2.17 -16.77 -3.26
C SER A 12 3.31 -16.12 -2.46
N ASP A 13 3.65 -14.87 -2.76
CA ASP A 13 4.66 -14.14 -2.00
C ASP A 13 4.16 -13.74 -0.62
N PHE A 14 2.84 -13.73 -0.41
CA PHE A 14 2.24 -13.26 0.83
C PHE A 14 1.13 -14.21 1.27
N ASP A 15 1.07 -14.44 2.59
CA ASP A 15 -0.06 -15.19 3.15
C ASP A 15 -1.27 -14.25 3.33
N ASP A 16 -2.39 -14.81 3.76
CA ASP A 16 -3.62 -14.04 3.94
C ASP A 16 -3.46 -12.93 4.98
N GLY A 17 -2.70 -13.18 6.04
CA GLY A 17 -2.45 -12.19 7.06
C GLY A 17 -1.66 -11.01 6.52
N ALA A 18 -0.60 -11.29 5.77
CA ALA A 18 0.20 -10.24 5.15
C ALA A 18 -0.61 -9.42 4.16
N THR A 19 -1.41 -10.09 3.34
CA THR A 19 -2.25 -9.43 2.36
C THR A 19 -3.25 -8.50 3.03
N ARG A 20 -3.84 -8.94 4.14
CA ARG A 20 -4.77 -8.11 4.90
C ARG A 20 -4.09 -6.85 5.43
N ILE A 21 -2.92 -7.01 6.02
CA ILE A 21 -2.16 -5.88 6.57
C ILE A 21 -1.81 -4.87 5.47
N MET A 22 -1.36 -5.38 4.33
CA MET A 22 -1.04 -4.51 3.19
C MET A 22 -2.29 -3.77 2.70
N GLY A 23 -3.42 -4.46 2.66
CA GLY A 23 -4.69 -3.85 2.25
C GLY A 23 -5.11 -2.74 3.20
N GLU A 24 -4.97 -2.95 4.49
CA GLU A 24 -5.28 -1.92 5.49
C GLU A 24 -4.37 -0.71 5.33
N ALA A 25 -3.08 -0.95 5.13
CA ALA A 25 -2.11 0.13 4.95
C ALA A 25 -2.40 0.93 3.68
N PHE A 26 -2.73 0.24 2.60
CA PHE A 26 -3.07 0.87 1.34
C PHE A 26 -4.32 1.74 1.47
N ASP A 27 -5.36 1.19 2.10
CA ASP A 27 -6.60 1.93 2.31
C ASP A 27 -6.35 3.18 3.15
N ALA A 28 -5.58 3.06 4.23
CA ALA A 28 -5.25 4.19 5.08
C ALA A 28 -4.45 5.26 4.32
N ALA A 29 -3.52 4.84 3.48
CA ALA A 29 -2.75 5.77 2.67
C ALA A 29 -3.64 6.51 1.68
N CYS A 30 -4.56 5.80 1.03
CA CYS A 30 -5.48 6.41 0.08
C CYS A 30 -6.42 7.41 0.77
N VAL A 31 -6.89 7.08 1.96
CA VAL A 31 -7.73 8.01 2.73
C VAL A 31 -6.95 9.29 3.07
N GLY A 32 -5.67 9.14 3.42
CA GLY A 32 -4.82 10.28 3.71
C GLY A 32 -4.60 11.22 2.54
N LEU A 33 -4.82 10.74 1.32
CA LEU A 33 -4.63 11.51 0.10
C LEU A 33 -5.93 11.99 -0.53
N GLN A 34 -7.06 11.78 0.12
CA GLN A 34 -8.35 12.05 -0.50
C GLN A 34 -8.52 13.49 -0.99
N ASP A 35 -7.86 14.44 -0.37
CA ASP A 35 -7.96 15.84 -0.73
C ASP A 35 -7.05 16.25 -1.88
N THR A 36 -6.22 15.36 -2.37
CA THR A 36 -5.26 15.67 -3.42
C THR A 36 -5.71 15.21 -4.80
N GLY A 37 -6.95 14.75 -4.92
CA GLY A 37 -7.46 14.26 -6.20
C GLY A 37 -6.75 13.00 -6.64
N GLN A 38 -6.85 11.95 -5.87
CA GLN A 38 -6.18 10.69 -6.12
C GLN A 38 -6.44 10.18 -7.52
N ARG A 39 -5.37 9.91 -8.23
CA ARG A 39 -5.43 9.31 -9.54
C ARG A 39 -4.96 7.87 -9.48
N ALA A 40 -5.38 7.08 -10.47
CA ALA A 40 -4.98 5.67 -10.53
C ALA A 40 -3.46 5.52 -10.46
N LEU A 41 -2.72 6.42 -11.10
CA LEU A 41 -1.26 6.36 -11.08
C LEU A 41 -0.69 6.52 -9.66
N VAL A 42 -1.25 7.44 -8.89
CA VAL A 42 -0.80 7.65 -7.51
C VAL A 42 -1.07 6.41 -6.67
N ARG A 43 -2.25 5.82 -6.82
CA ARG A 43 -2.59 4.59 -6.11
C ARG A 43 -1.65 3.45 -6.47
N GLU A 44 -1.31 3.35 -7.74
CA GLU A 44 -0.39 2.32 -8.21
C GLU A 44 0.98 2.46 -7.56
N ILE A 45 1.50 3.69 -7.49
CA ILE A 45 2.78 3.95 -6.85
C ILE A 45 2.75 3.59 -5.38
N ILE A 46 1.70 4.00 -4.68
CA ILE A 46 1.53 3.70 -3.26
C ILE A 46 1.50 2.19 -3.04
N ALA A 47 0.71 1.48 -3.85
CA ALA A 47 0.60 0.03 -3.73
C ALA A 47 1.94 -0.65 -3.96
N LYS A 48 2.69 -0.23 -4.97
CA LYS A 48 3.99 -0.81 -5.27
C LYS A 48 4.96 -0.65 -4.10
N ARG A 49 4.97 0.52 -3.49
CA ARG A 49 5.86 0.76 -2.36
C ARG A 49 5.49 -0.07 -1.14
N ILE A 50 4.20 -0.22 -0.89
CA ILE A 50 3.73 -1.07 0.20
C ILE A 50 4.13 -2.51 -0.05
N ILE A 51 3.93 -2.99 -1.28
CA ILE A 51 4.29 -4.36 -1.64
C ILE A 51 5.80 -4.59 -1.48
N GLU A 52 6.63 -3.65 -1.92
CA GLU A 52 8.07 -3.78 -1.77
C GLU A 52 8.50 -3.84 -0.31
N ALA A 53 7.91 -2.98 0.54
CA ALA A 53 8.21 -3.00 1.96
C ALA A 53 7.79 -4.32 2.60
N ALA A 54 6.64 -4.85 2.20
CA ALA A 54 6.16 -6.13 2.70
C ALA A 54 7.07 -7.28 2.28
N LYS A 55 7.62 -7.22 1.07
CA LYS A 55 8.58 -8.24 0.59
C LYS A 55 9.84 -8.26 1.44
N LYS A 56 10.22 -7.12 2.00
CA LYS A 56 11.37 -7.02 2.88
C LYS A 56 11.07 -7.50 4.29
N GLY A 57 9.84 -7.88 4.55
CA GLY A 57 9.44 -8.42 5.84
C GLY A 57 8.63 -7.46 6.71
N GLU A 58 8.36 -6.24 6.25
CA GLU A 58 7.58 -5.30 7.02
C GLU A 58 6.14 -5.77 7.15
N ARG A 59 5.61 -5.74 8.38
CA ARG A 59 4.25 -6.20 8.66
C ARG A 59 3.46 -5.21 9.52
N ASP A 60 4.06 -4.07 9.86
CA ASP A 60 3.37 -3.03 10.63
C ASP A 60 2.55 -2.17 9.66
N PRO A 61 1.21 -2.14 9.79
CA PRO A 61 0.38 -1.35 8.88
C PRO A 61 0.75 0.14 8.85
N VAL A 62 1.17 0.69 9.97
CA VAL A 62 1.57 2.10 10.03
C VAL A 62 2.83 2.34 9.20
N ARG A 63 3.81 1.46 9.31
CA ARG A 63 5.05 1.59 8.55
C ARG A 63 4.82 1.36 7.06
N LEU A 64 3.95 0.41 6.73
CA LEU A 64 3.60 0.17 5.33
C LEU A 64 2.88 1.37 4.74
N ARG A 65 1.96 1.96 5.49
CA ARG A 65 1.27 3.18 5.07
C ARG A 65 2.28 4.30 4.83
N ASN A 66 3.21 4.48 5.76
CA ASN A 66 4.21 5.54 5.65
C ASN A 66 5.12 5.32 4.43
N ALA A 67 5.47 4.07 4.14
CA ALA A 67 6.27 3.74 2.96
C ALA A 67 5.52 4.13 1.69
N GLY A 68 4.22 3.85 1.64
CA GLY A 68 3.41 4.22 0.49
C GLY A 68 3.29 5.72 0.32
N LEU A 69 3.05 6.44 1.41
CA LEU A 69 2.93 7.89 1.37
C LEU A 69 4.23 8.58 1.01
N ALA A 70 5.35 8.07 1.47
CA ALA A 70 6.66 8.63 1.13
C ALA A 70 6.89 8.57 -0.38
N ALA A 71 6.42 7.51 -1.03
CA ALA A 71 6.57 7.36 -2.47
C ALA A 71 5.79 8.42 -3.25
N SER A 72 4.73 8.97 -2.66
CA SER A 72 3.90 9.98 -3.33
C SER A 72 4.42 11.41 -3.10
N GLY A 73 5.53 11.56 -2.39
CA GLY A 73 6.10 12.87 -2.11
C GLY A 73 5.60 13.54 -0.84
N TYR A 74 4.82 12.85 -0.05
CA TYR A 74 4.36 13.35 1.26
C TYR A 74 5.35 12.94 2.33
N ASP A 75 5.87 13.90 3.00
CA ASP A 75 6.80 13.67 4.10
C ASP A 75 6.11 13.70 5.44
#